data_9acf61c2584e4fca3d47a549268a3d00
#
_entry.id   9acf61c2584e4fca3d47a549268a3d00
#
_cell.length_a   1.000
_cell.length_b   1.000
_cell.length_c   1.000
_cell.angle_alpha   90.00
_cell.angle_beta   90.00
_cell.angle_gamma   90.00
#
_symmetry.space_group_name_H-M   'P 1'
#
loop_
_entity.id
_entity.type
_entity.pdbx_description
1 polymer ?
#
loop_
_entity_poly.entity_id
_entity_poly.type
_entity_poly.pdbx_seq_one_letter_code
_entity_poly.pdbx_strand_id
1 'polypeptide(L)'
;AESANISTANLINRLEIPRGGEFKIKLADGTEVWLNAETELRYPTVFSSLERRVKLQGEGYFKVAKNEKQPFIVEVGDIEVKVYGTQFNISTQNKDNIETVLVSGSVSIRHHDQETHLNPSQKAAYTSSGKLTIEEVDVLPYITWKDGNFMFQNESLESIMNKLARWYDLANLFMTDSKDSVM
;
A
#
# COMPACT_ATOMS: atom_id res chain seq x y z
N ALA A 1 31.63 26.48 22.06
CA ALA A 1 30.86 25.23 21.81
C ALA A 1 29.75 25.55 20.81
N GLU A 2 30.00 25.29 19.53
CA GLU A 2 28.99 25.42 18.48
C GLU A 2 28.04 24.20 18.61
N SER A 3 26.81 24.48 19.05
CA SER A 3 25.73 23.52 18.99
C SER A 3 25.35 23.38 17.52
N ALA A 4 25.73 22.24 16.92
CA ALA A 4 25.28 21.87 15.60
C ALA A 4 23.74 21.73 15.64
N ASN A 5 23.05 22.70 15.07
CA ASN A 5 21.61 22.71 14.89
C ASN A 5 21.32 21.68 13.78
N ILE A 6 21.20 20.40 14.14
CA ILE A 6 20.76 19.35 13.20
C ILE A 6 19.31 19.67 12.89
N SER A 7 19.07 20.19 11.69
CA SER A 7 17.73 20.39 11.17
C SER A 7 17.01 19.04 11.12
N THR A 8 16.12 18.78 12.05
CA THR A 8 15.29 17.57 12.12
C THR A 8 14.31 17.45 10.95
N ALA A 9 14.20 18.48 10.12
CA ALA A 9 13.25 18.57 9.00
C ALA A 9 13.52 17.60 7.84
N ASN A 10 14.67 16.92 7.81
CA ASN A 10 15.04 16.02 6.70
C ASN A 10 15.28 14.56 7.12
N LEU A 11 14.91 14.16 8.33
CA LEU A 11 15.05 12.78 8.76
C LEU A 11 13.93 11.93 8.19
N ILE A 12 14.31 10.90 7.44
CA ILE A 12 13.39 9.90 6.88
C ILE A 12 13.44 8.65 7.76
N ASN A 13 12.29 8.30 8.33
CA ASN A 13 12.10 7.02 9.01
C ASN A 13 11.85 5.93 7.98
N ARG A 14 12.37 4.75 8.25
CA ARG A 14 12.10 3.52 7.52
C ARG A 14 11.49 2.51 8.49
N LEU A 15 10.28 2.09 8.19
CA LEU A 15 9.56 1.04 8.92
C LEU A 15 9.42 -0.17 8.00
N GLU A 16 9.95 -1.31 8.44
CA GLU A 16 9.95 -2.55 7.68
C GLU A 16 9.19 -3.62 8.46
N ILE A 17 8.18 -4.20 7.82
CA ILE A 17 7.32 -5.23 8.40
C ILE A 17 7.76 -6.58 7.82
N PRO A 18 8.23 -7.52 8.64
CA PRO A 18 8.62 -8.85 8.17
C PRO A 18 7.40 -9.70 7.78
N ARG A 19 7.64 -10.88 7.25
CA ARG A 19 6.60 -11.92 7.10
C ARG A 19 5.98 -12.23 8.46
N GLY A 20 4.70 -12.55 8.47
CA GLY A 20 3.95 -12.83 9.69
C GLY A 20 3.70 -11.60 10.58
N GLY A 21 4.17 -10.43 10.18
CA GLY A 21 3.98 -9.19 10.91
C GLY A 21 2.89 -8.32 10.32
N GLU A 22 2.28 -7.51 11.18
CA GLU A 22 1.44 -6.38 10.82
C GLU A 22 1.74 -5.23 11.78
N PHE A 23 1.54 -4.00 11.33
CA PHE A 23 1.79 -2.85 12.18
C PHE A 23 0.84 -1.70 11.89
N LYS A 24 0.37 -1.04 12.94
CA LYS A 24 -0.40 0.20 12.84
C LYS A 24 0.43 1.37 13.34
N ILE A 25 0.58 2.42 12.53
CA ILE A 25 1.27 3.64 12.90
C ILE A 25 0.36 4.86 12.74
N LYS A 26 0.56 5.86 13.59
CA LYS A 26 -0.01 7.19 13.43
C LYS A 26 1.10 8.17 13.09
N LEU A 27 1.00 8.81 11.93
CA LEU A 27 1.97 9.80 11.46
C LEU A 27 1.79 11.15 12.14
N ALA A 28 2.77 12.06 11.94
CA ALA A 28 2.80 13.37 12.59
C ALA A 28 1.59 14.27 12.25
N ASP A 29 0.98 14.08 11.08
CA ASP A 29 -0.22 14.81 10.63
C ASP A 29 -1.54 14.22 11.18
N GLY A 30 -1.47 13.12 11.94
CA GLY A 30 -2.62 12.38 12.44
C GLY A 30 -3.14 11.30 11.51
N THR A 31 -2.54 11.12 10.32
CA THR A 31 -2.85 10.00 9.42
C THR A 31 -2.56 8.66 10.08
N GLU A 32 -3.50 7.74 10.01
CA GLU A 32 -3.32 6.36 10.49
C GLU A 32 -3.01 5.45 9.30
N VAL A 33 -1.99 4.61 9.45
CA VAL A 33 -1.56 3.66 8.42
C VAL A 33 -1.46 2.27 9.03
N TRP A 34 -2.10 1.28 8.41
CA TRP A 34 -1.91 -0.14 8.70
C TRP A 34 -1.01 -0.71 7.62
N LEU A 35 -0.01 -1.45 8.01
CA LEU A 35 0.97 -2.06 7.13
C LEU A 35 0.88 -3.58 7.27
N ASN A 36 0.75 -4.26 6.13
CA ASN A 36 0.68 -5.70 6.05
C ASN A 36 2.08 -6.35 6.07
N ALA A 37 2.14 -7.67 6.15
CA ALA A 37 3.39 -8.44 6.05
C ALA A 37 4.18 -8.10 4.77
N GLU A 38 5.53 -8.18 4.84
CA GLU A 38 6.45 -7.86 3.74
C GLU A 38 6.26 -6.44 3.19
N THR A 39 6.09 -5.46 4.08
CA THR A 39 5.84 -4.07 3.70
C THR A 39 6.92 -3.14 4.25
N GLU A 40 7.36 -2.20 3.43
CA GLU A 40 8.22 -1.09 3.81
C GLU A 40 7.48 0.24 3.64
N LEU A 41 7.50 1.09 4.68
CA LEU A 41 7.04 2.47 4.63
C LEU A 41 8.20 3.41 4.95
N ARG A 42 8.46 4.37 4.06
CA ARG A 42 9.37 5.49 4.34
C ARG A 42 8.58 6.77 4.47
N TYR A 43 8.83 7.52 5.54
CA TYR A 43 8.12 8.75 5.84
C TYR A 43 9.02 9.75 6.60
N PRO A 44 8.87 11.06 6.39
CA PRO A 44 9.64 12.05 7.14
C PRO A 44 9.18 12.14 8.58
N THR A 45 10.08 12.49 9.49
CA THR A 45 9.74 12.79 10.89
C THR A 45 8.74 13.95 10.98
N VAL A 46 8.88 14.96 10.10
CA VAL A 46 7.98 16.10 9.96
C VAL A 46 7.71 16.33 8.49
N PHE A 47 6.44 16.47 8.13
CA PHE A 47 6.06 16.77 6.74
C PHE A 47 6.43 18.23 6.37
N SER A 48 6.69 18.43 5.07
CA SER A 48 6.91 19.78 4.54
C SER A 48 5.62 20.61 4.65
N SER A 49 5.71 21.93 4.52
CA SER A 49 4.53 22.80 4.49
C SER A 49 3.72 22.68 3.18
N LEU A 50 4.29 22.10 2.13
CA LEU A 50 3.68 22.01 0.80
C LEU A 50 2.90 20.71 0.60
N GLU A 51 3.43 19.60 1.12
CA GLU A 51 2.87 18.26 0.91
C GLU A 51 3.26 17.30 2.02
N ARG A 52 2.49 16.22 2.16
CA ARG A 52 2.73 15.11 3.08
C ARG A 52 3.08 13.88 2.25
N ARG A 53 4.38 13.62 2.05
CA ARG A 53 4.87 12.58 1.14
C ARG A 53 5.42 11.40 1.91
N VAL A 54 5.01 10.19 1.50
CA VAL A 54 5.52 8.91 1.99
C VAL A 54 5.80 7.99 0.81
N LYS A 55 6.63 6.97 1.02
CA LYS A 55 6.91 5.95 0.01
C LYS A 55 6.54 4.58 0.57
N LEU A 56 5.79 3.80 -0.22
CA LEU A 56 5.31 2.47 0.14
C LEU A 56 5.87 1.41 -0.82
N GLN A 57 6.28 0.27 -0.27
CA GLN A 57 6.48 -0.98 -0.98
C GLN A 57 5.79 -2.07 -0.17
N GLY A 58 4.94 -2.90 -0.78
CA GLY A 58 4.12 -3.88 -0.07
C GLY A 58 2.66 -3.49 -0.04
N GLU A 59 1.98 -3.65 1.08
CA GLU A 59 0.56 -3.36 1.21
C GLU A 59 0.26 -2.49 2.43
N GLY A 60 -0.51 -1.42 2.20
CA GLY A 60 -0.92 -0.50 3.26
C GLY A 60 -2.33 0.02 3.08
N TYR A 61 -3.06 0.06 4.20
CA TYR A 61 -4.33 0.77 4.31
C TYR A 61 -4.09 2.12 4.97
N PHE A 62 -4.58 3.18 4.34
CA PHE A 62 -4.42 4.56 4.78
C PHE A 62 -5.75 5.17 5.16
N LYS A 63 -5.81 5.75 6.37
CA LYS A 63 -6.87 6.65 6.80
C LYS A 63 -6.26 8.04 6.96
N VAL A 64 -6.26 8.79 5.88
CA VAL A 64 -5.55 10.08 5.79
C VAL A 64 -6.32 11.17 6.52
N ALA A 65 -5.63 11.91 7.39
CA ALA A 65 -6.17 13.08 8.05
C ALA A 65 -6.54 14.16 7.02
N LYS A 66 -7.76 14.71 7.13
CA LYS A 66 -8.27 15.69 6.18
C LYS A 66 -7.46 17.00 6.25
N ASN A 67 -6.90 17.40 5.10
CA ASN A 67 -6.23 18.69 4.93
C ASN A 67 -6.27 19.10 3.45
N GLU A 68 -7.18 19.98 3.11
CA GLU A 68 -7.40 20.44 1.72
C GLU A 68 -6.27 21.34 1.19
N LYS A 69 -5.45 21.90 2.09
CA LYS A 69 -4.35 22.79 1.71
C LYS A 69 -3.02 22.09 1.48
N GLN A 70 -2.90 20.85 1.97
CA GLN A 70 -1.65 20.10 1.95
C GLN A 70 -1.94 18.65 1.54
N PRO A 71 -1.72 18.28 0.28
CA PRO A 71 -1.99 16.94 -0.20
C PRO A 71 -1.15 15.90 0.52
N PHE A 72 -1.70 14.69 0.68
CA PHE A 72 -0.97 13.50 1.09
C PHE A 72 -0.67 12.68 -0.16
N ILE A 73 0.60 12.33 -0.35
CA ILE A 73 1.09 11.64 -1.54
C ILE A 73 1.77 10.35 -1.11
N VAL A 74 1.31 9.23 -1.66
CA VAL A 74 1.98 7.93 -1.52
C VAL A 74 2.69 7.62 -2.83
N GLU A 75 4.03 7.55 -2.79
CA GLU A 75 4.85 7.06 -3.89
C GLU A 75 4.89 5.53 -3.85
N VAL A 76 4.57 4.89 -4.96
CA VAL A 76 4.54 3.44 -5.10
C VAL A 76 5.09 3.07 -6.48
N GLY A 77 6.32 2.56 -6.53
CA GLY A 77 6.98 2.33 -7.81
C GLY A 77 7.14 3.65 -8.59
N ASP A 78 6.55 3.71 -9.76
CA ASP A 78 6.53 4.85 -10.67
C ASP A 78 5.20 5.62 -10.68
N ILE A 79 4.27 5.28 -9.78
CA ILE A 79 3.01 5.99 -9.61
C ILE A 79 2.99 6.82 -8.33
N GLU A 80 2.21 7.89 -8.34
CA GLU A 80 1.88 8.69 -7.18
C GLU A 80 0.37 8.67 -6.93
N VAL A 81 -0.01 8.33 -5.70
CA VAL A 81 -1.40 8.35 -5.25
C VAL A 81 -1.58 9.57 -4.36
N LYS A 82 -2.37 10.55 -4.83
CA LYS A 82 -2.58 11.85 -4.19
C LYS A 82 -3.98 11.97 -3.63
N VAL A 83 -4.08 12.39 -2.36
CA VAL A 83 -5.35 12.52 -1.63
C VAL A 83 -5.34 13.72 -0.68
N TYR A 84 -6.52 14.13 -0.17
CA TYR A 84 -6.67 15.24 0.77
C TYR A 84 -7.38 14.88 2.08
N GLY A 85 -7.83 13.63 2.25
CA GLY A 85 -8.59 13.15 3.40
C GLY A 85 -9.45 11.96 3.02
N THR A 86 -8.80 10.82 2.80
CA THR A 86 -9.34 9.68 2.06
C THR A 86 -8.99 8.41 2.79
N GLN A 87 -9.84 7.38 2.65
CA GLN A 87 -9.55 6.02 3.09
C GLN A 87 -9.37 5.14 1.85
N PHE A 88 -8.22 4.46 1.75
CA PHE A 88 -7.87 3.63 0.60
C PHE A 88 -6.83 2.57 0.97
N ASN A 89 -6.78 1.51 0.18
CA ASN A 89 -5.75 0.48 0.25
C ASN A 89 -4.85 0.56 -0.98
N ILE A 90 -3.56 0.37 -0.80
CA ILE A 90 -2.58 0.18 -1.89
C ILE A 90 -1.87 -1.13 -1.66
N SER A 91 -1.70 -1.93 -2.72
CA SER A 91 -0.94 -3.18 -2.69
C SER A 91 -0.01 -3.30 -3.91
N THR A 92 1.25 -3.64 -3.65
CA THR A 92 2.26 -4.05 -4.64
C THR A 92 2.61 -5.53 -4.51
N GLN A 93 1.85 -6.27 -3.73
CA GLN A 93 2.13 -7.68 -3.42
C GLN A 93 1.80 -8.62 -4.58
N ASN A 94 0.97 -8.19 -5.50
CA ASN A 94 0.83 -8.83 -6.81
C ASN A 94 1.99 -8.35 -7.70
N LYS A 95 2.92 -9.24 -8.05
CA LYS A 95 4.16 -8.91 -8.79
C LYS A 95 3.94 -8.18 -10.11
N ASP A 96 2.74 -8.34 -10.69
CA ASP A 96 2.41 -7.79 -11.99
C ASP A 96 1.67 -6.46 -11.93
N ASN A 97 1.12 -6.10 -10.76
CA ASN A 97 0.22 -4.96 -10.63
C ASN A 97 0.47 -4.15 -9.35
N ILE A 98 0.34 -2.82 -9.48
CA ILE A 98 0.09 -1.93 -8.34
C ILE A 98 -1.42 -1.71 -8.29
N GLU A 99 -2.04 -2.11 -7.19
CA GLU A 99 -3.48 -1.99 -7.00
C GLU A 99 -3.79 -0.89 -5.99
N THR A 100 -4.76 -0.04 -6.31
CA THR A 100 -5.27 1.00 -5.41
C THR A 100 -6.78 0.87 -5.33
N VAL A 101 -7.34 0.67 -4.13
CA VAL A 101 -8.78 0.54 -3.87
C VAL A 101 -9.25 1.71 -3.02
N LEU A 102 -10.20 2.47 -3.55
CA LEU A 102 -10.78 3.62 -2.85
C LEU A 102 -11.99 3.20 -2.01
N VAL A 103 -11.91 3.45 -0.69
CA VAL A 103 -13.00 3.18 0.25
C VAL A 103 -13.90 4.39 0.43
N SER A 104 -13.32 5.56 0.70
CA SER A 104 -14.08 6.80 0.87
C SER A 104 -13.23 8.03 0.54
N GLY A 105 -13.86 9.09 0.07
CA GLY A 105 -13.19 10.32 -0.36
C GLY A 105 -12.91 10.33 -1.86
N SER A 106 -11.75 10.81 -2.27
CA SER A 106 -11.30 10.83 -3.66
C SER A 106 -9.81 10.55 -3.76
N VAL A 107 -9.41 9.88 -4.81
CA VAL A 107 -8.01 9.54 -5.14
C VAL A 107 -7.70 10.07 -6.54
N SER A 108 -6.55 10.72 -6.69
CA SER A 108 -5.91 10.97 -7.97
C SER A 108 -4.65 10.10 -8.06
N ILE A 109 -4.52 9.33 -9.11
CA ILE A 109 -3.35 8.51 -9.43
C ILE A 109 -2.63 9.16 -10.59
N ARG A 110 -1.35 9.50 -10.40
CA ARG A 110 -0.49 10.03 -11.47
C ARG A 110 0.56 9.00 -11.84
N HIS A 111 0.68 8.77 -13.14
CA HIS A 111 1.75 7.99 -13.74
C HIS A 111 2.28 8.76 -14.96
N HIS A 112 3.53 9.21 -14.91
CA HIS A 112 4.09 10.15 -15.87
C HIS A 112 3.19 11.39 -16.04
N ASP A 113 2.76 11.68 -17.26
CA ASP A 113 1.89 12.83 -17.60
C ASP A 113 0.39 12.49 -17.55
N GLN A 114 0.03 11.27 -17.17
CA GLN A 114 -1.37 10.84 -17.07
C GLN A 114 -1.86 10.93 -15.63
N GLU A 115 -3.03 11.53 -15.45
CA GLU A 115 -3.73 11.61 -14.17
C GLU A 115 -5.10 10.95 -14.29
N THR A 116 -5.40 10.09 -13.32
CA THR A 116 -6.64 9.32 -13.27
C THR A 116 -7.29 9.47 -11.91
N HIS A 117 -8.61 9.61 -11.88
CA HIS A 117 -9.37 9.76 -10.64
C HIS A 117 -10.19 8.50 -10.35
N LEU A 118 -10.25 8.13 -9.06
CA LEU A 118 -11.12 7.07 -8.57
C LEU A 118 -12.27 7.64 -7.76
N ASN A 119 -13.43 7.02 -7.91
CA ASN A 119 -14.58 7.16 -7.03
C ASN A 119 -14.60 6.05 -5.96
N PRO A 120 -15.30 6.21 -4.84
CA PRO A 120 -15.50 5.15 -3.86
C PRO A 120 -15.99 3.85 -4.51
N SER A 121 -15.50 2.70 -4.00
CA SER A 121 -15.73 1.36 -4.53
C SER A 121 -15.09 1.09 -5.90
N GLN A 122 -14.14 1.92 -6.32
CA GLN A 122 -13.33 1.62 -7.50
C GLN A 122 -11.94 1.12 -7.13
N LYS A 123 -11.46 0.16 -7.92
CA LYS A 123 -10.09 -0.34 -7.92
C LYS A 123 -9.41 0.07 -9.22
N ALA A 124 -8.24 0.68 -9.09
CA ALA A 124 -7.29 0.84 -10.19
C ALA A 124 -6.20 -0.24 -10.07
N ALA A 125 -5.90 -0.92 -11.17
CA ALA A 125 -4.76 -1.82 -11.28
C ALA A 125 -3.83 -1.33 -12.39
N TYR A 126 -2.57 -1.07 -12.01
CA TYR A 126 -1.52 -0.61 -12.89
C TYR A 126 -0.54 -1.75 -13.14
N THR A 127 -0.42 -2.20 -14.38
CA THR A 127 0.50 -3.29 -14.74
C THR A 127 1.91 -2.77 -14.99
N SER A 128 2.91 -3.64 -14.87
CA SER A 128 4.31 -3.36 -15.23
C SER A 128 4.49 -2.97 -16.71
N SER A 129 3.51 -3.31 -17.59
CA SER A 129 3.49 -2.87 -18.99
C SER A 129 2.92 -1.46 -19.19
N GLY A 130 2.55 -0.76 -18.12
CA GLY A 130 1.98 0.59 -18.17
C GLY A 130 0.47 0.63 -18.47
N LYS A 131 -0.22 -0.52 -18.45
CA LYS A 131 -1.68 -0.56 -18.65
C LYS A 131 -2.40 -0.27 -17.35
N LEU A 132 -3.33 0.68 -17.39
CA LEU A 132 -4.26 0.96 -16.29
C LEU A 132 -5.63 0.34 -16.58
N THR A 133 -6.19 -0.35 -15.59
CA THR A 133 -7.59 -0.80 -15.59
C THR A 133 -8.29 -0.23 -14.36
N ILE A 134 -9.57 0.13 -14.52
CA ILE A 134 -10.44 0.58 -13.44
C ILE A 134 -11.68 -0.27 -13.45
N GLU A 135 -12.07 -0.78 -12.29
CA GLU A 135 -13.27 -1.58 -12.11
C GLU A 135 -13.97 -1.25 -10.80
N GLU A 136 -15.28 -1.45 -10.74
CA GLU A 136 -16.05 -1.40 -9.50
C GLU A 136 -15.87 -2.71 -8.73
N VAL A 137 -15.60 -2.60 -7.42
CA VAL A 137 -15.33 -3.75 -6.56
C VAL A 137 -16.07 -3.63 -5.22
N ASP A 138 -16.33 -4.78 -4.60
CA ASP A 138 -16.54 -4.82 -3.16
C ASP A 138 -15.21 -4.52 -2.47
N VAL A 139 -15.18 -3.52 -1.60
CA VAL A 139 -13.95 -3.08 -0.92
C VAL A 139 -13.53 -4.03 0.21
N LEU A 140 -14.45 -4.81 0.76
CA LEU A 140 -14.20 -5.65 1.94
C LEU A 140 -13.03 -6.63 1.75
N PRO A 141 -12.91 -7.38 0.64
CA PRO A 141 -11.78 -8.29 0.42
C PRO A 141 -10.40 -7.62 0.47
N TYR A 142 -10.35 -6.31 0.21
CA TYR A 142 -9.10 -5.56 0.16
C TYR A 142 -8.72 -4.89 1.48
N ILE A 143 -9.63 -4.84 2.46
CA ILE A 143 -9.39 -4.06 3.70
C ILE A 143 -9.59 -4.83 5.00
N THR A 144 -10.21 -6.01 4.98
CA THR A 144 -10.50 -6.79 6.20
C THR A 144 -9.26 -7.35 6.86
N TRP A 145 -8.16 -7.49 6.12
CA TRP A 145 -6.88 -7.95 6.65
C TRP A 145 -6.38 -7.08 7.80
N LYS A 146 -6.59 -5.74 7.78
CA LYS A 146 -6.19 -4.81 8.87
C LYS A 146 -6.92 -5.06 10.20
N ASP A 147 -7.99 -5.84 10.16
CA ASP A 147 -8.80 -6.25 11.33
C ASP A 147 -8.58 -7.74 11.66
N GLY A 148 -7.52 -8.36 11.08
CA GLY A 148 -7.16 -9.76 11.30
C GLY A 148 -8.07 -10.77 10.57
N ASN A 149 -8.84 -10.33 9.58
CA ASN A 149 -9.78 -11.16 8.83
C ASN A 149 -9.38 -11.25 7.36
N PHE A 150 -9.58 -12.43 6.76
CA PHE A 150 -9.39 -12.61 5.33
C PHE A 150 -10.74 -12.87 4.66
N MET A 151 -10.98 -12.16 3.58
CA MET A 151 -12.07 -12.40 2.67
C MET A 151 -11.49 -12.57 1.28
N PHE A 152 -11.77 -13.73 0.67
CA PHE A 152 -11.31 -14.06 -0.69
C PHE A 152 -12.52 -14.08 -1.60
N GLN A 153 -12.43 -13.40 -2.74
CA GLN A 153 -13.50 -13.33 -3.73
C GLN A 153 -12.91 -13.46 -5.13
N ASN A 154 -13.32 -14.51 -5.84
CA ASN A 154 -12.88 -14.77 -7.22
C ASN A 154 -11.35 -14.79 -7.41
N GLU A 155 -10.61 -15.22 -6.39
CA GLU A 155 -9.17 -15.35 -6.43
C GLU A 155 -8.75 -16.80 -6.75
N SER A 156 -7.61 -16.94 -7.43
CA SER A 156 -7.01 -18.27 -7.63
C SER A 156 -6.50 -18.84 -6.30
N LEU A 157 -6.47 -20.16 -6.17
CA LEU A 157 -5.91 -20.84 -5.01
C LEU A 157 -4.45 -20.40 -4.76
N GLU A 158 -3.67 -20.21 -5.82
CA GLU A 158 -2.29 -19.73 -5.73
C GLU A 158 -2.22 -18.34 -5.09
N SER A 159 -3.09 -17.41 -5.49
CA SER A 159 -3.16 -16.06 -4.89
C SER A 159 -3.49 -16.15 -3.40
N ILE A 160 -4.51 -16.94 -3.04
CA ILE A 160 -4.92 -17.15 -1.65
C ILE A 160 -3.76 -17.71 -0.83
N MET A 161 -3.11 -18.75 -1.33
CA MET A 161 -1.99 -19.39 -0.63
C MET A 161 -0.79 -18.46 -0.46
N ASN A 162 -0.48 -17.64 -1.47
CA ASN A 162 0.57 -16.63 -1.37
C ASN A 162 0.26 -15.56 -0.31
N LYS A 163 -1.00 -15.12 -0.18
CA LYS A 163 -1.44 -14.19 0.87
C LYS A 163 -1.28 -14.83 2.26
N LEU A 164 -1.79 -16.05 2.44
CA LEU A 164 -1.70 -16.79 3.71
C LEU A 164 -0.24 -17.10 4.08
N ALA A 165 0.60 -17.48 3.11
CA ALA A 165 2.01 -17.75 3.34
C ALA A 165 2.77 -16.53 3.88
N ARG A 166 2.47 -15.32 3.37
CA ARG A 166 3.04 -14.08 3.90
C ARG A 166 2.57 -13.78 5.31
N TRP A 167 1.27 -13.95 5.55
CA TRP A 167 0.64 -13.64 6.83
C TRP A 167 1.06 -14.56 7.97
N TYR A 168 1.19 -15.86 7.68
CA TYR A 168 1.56 -16.87 8.70
C TYR A 168 3.04 -17.24 8.69
N ASP A 169 3.88 -16.52 7.94
CA ASP A 169 5.31 -16.83 7.77
C ASP A 169 5.55 -18.29 7.36
N LEU A 170 4.70 -18.83 6.51
CA LEU A 170 4.85 -20.17 6.00
C LEU A 170 5.91 -20.17 4.91
N ALA A 171 7.04 -20.82 5.17
CA ALA A 171 8.07 -21.03 4.16
C ALA A 171 7.52 -22.01 3.10
N ASN A 172 7.42 -21.53 1.84
CA ASN A 172 7.20 -22.31 0.60
C ASN A 172 6.50 -23.67 0.74
N LEU A 173 5.23 -23.69 1.13
CA LEU A 173 4.48 -24.93 1.31
C LEU A 173 4.12 -25.62 -0.01
N PHE A 174 4.44 -25.05 -1.17
CA PHE A 174 3.95 -25.51 -2.48
C PHE A 174 5.01 -25.58 -3.58
N MET A 175 6.27 -25.86 -3.24
CA MET A 175 7.24 -26.38 -4.21
C MET A 175 7.32 -27.91 -4.09
N THR A 176 6.22 -28.62 -4.21
CA THR A 176 6.31 -30.02 -4.57
C THR A 176 6.38 -30.09 -6.09
N ASP A 177 7.58 -30.26 -6.59
CA ASP A 177 7.85 -30.68 -7.94
C ASP A 177 6.97 -31.89 -8.31
N SER A 178 6.05 -31.70 -9.21
CA SER A 178 5.44 -32.79 -9.95
C SER A 178 6.38 -33.22 -11.11
N LYS A 179 7.63 -33.52 -10.79
CA LYS A 179 8.62 -34.02 -11.73
C LYS A 179 9.22 -35.34 -11.21
N ASP A 180 8.41 -36.28 -10.80
CA ASP A 180 8.84 -37.68 -10.69
C ASP A 180 7.63 -38.59 -10.86
N SER A 181 7.27 -38.86 -12.09
CA SER A 181 6.52 -40.02 -12.48
C SER A 181 6.52 -40.16 -14.01
N VAL A 182 7.65 -40.52 -14.56
CA VAL A 182 7.67 -41.37 -15.78
C VAL A 182 8.90 -42.26 -15.69
N MET A 183 8.72 -43.47 -15.29
CA MET A 183 9.37 -44.65 -15.79
C MET A 183 8.36 -45.80 -15.83
#